data_79b34337994a083be3db0a6cb62cd840
#
_entry.id   79b34337994a083be3db0a6cb62cd840
#
_cell.length_a   1.000
_cell.length_b   1.000
_cell.length_c   1.000
_cell.angle_alpha   90.00
_cell.angle_beta   90.00
_cell.angle_gamma   90.00
#
_symmetry.space_group_name_H-M   'P 1'
#
loop_
_entity.id
_entity.type
_entity.pdbx_description
1 polymer ?
#
loop_
_entity_poly.entity_id
_entity_poly.type
_entity_poly.pdbx_seq_one_letter_code
_entity_poly.pdbx_strand_id
1 'polypeptide(L)'
;NAQLAIVQSQIPVTASIKRTASVDVTYRGEPEFKRIKETKLEFAINSSYDVLKYKSNIYVCYEGVWFIAESAEGPFRVAHVIPAEIYKIPPSHPLYHVTFVTIYDADEDTVTTGYTAGYHHHYVHHDVVVWGTGWYYPPYYYYYGYYPYYYYYPYSYGIAATYDSVTGTYHRRAEAYGPYGGFG
;
A
#
# COMPACT_ATOMS: atom_id res chain seq x y z
N ASN A 1 -0.46 -5.84 25.82
CA ASN A 1 -1.55 -6.79 25.63
C ASN A 1 -1.77 -6.95 24.13
N ALA A 2 -1.52 -8.15 23.61
CA ALA A 2 -1.52 -8.45 22.18
C ALA A 2 -2.89 -8.27 21.50
N GLN A 3 -3.96 -8.67 22.17
CA GLN A 3 -5.31 -8.48 21.67
C GLN A 3 -5.62 -7.00 21.49
N LEU A 4 -5.14 -6.15 22.38
CA LEU A 4 -5.30 -4.71 22.25
C LEU A 4 -4.55 -4.16 21.03
N ALA A 5 -3.35 -4.65 20.76
CA ALA A 5 -2.59 -4.24 19.57
C ALA A 5 -3.29 -4.66 18.26
N ILE A 6 -3.89 -5.84 18.22
CA ILE A 6 -4.69 -6.30 17.08
C ILE A 6 -5.89 -5.37 16.86
N VAL A 7 -6.65 -5.08 17.92
CA VAL A 7 -7.81 -4.18 17.83
C VAL A 7 -7.39 -2.79 17.38
N GLN A 8 -6.33 -2.23 17.95
CA GLN A 8 -5.82 -0.92 17.59
C GLN A 8 -5.36 -0.84 16.14
N SER A 9 -4.75 -1.92 15.61
CA SER A 9 -4.31 -1.97 14.21
C SER A 9 -5.46 -1.98 13.21
N GLN A 10 -6.68 -2.28 13.66
CA GLN A 10 -7.89 -2.33 12.84
C GLN A 10 -8.76 -1.06 12.94
N ILE A 11 -8.41 -0.13 13.82
CA ILE A 11 -9.12 1.14 13.94
C ILE A 11 -8.72 2.04 12.77
N PRO A 12 -9.67 2.44 11.88
CA PRO A 12 -9.32 3.27 10.74
C PRO A 12 -9.07 4.72 11.14
N VAL A 13 -8.10 5.34 10.47
CA VAL A 13 -7.97 6.79 10.40
C VAL A 13 -8.76 7.26 9.19
N THR A 14 -9.77 8.09 9.39
CA THR A 14 -10.69 8.53 8.33
C THR A 14 -10.58 10.03 8.08
N ALA A 15 -10.87 10.41 6.84
CA ALA A 15 -10.98 11.80 6.41
C ALA A 15 -12.05 11.95 5.34
N SER A 16 -12.67 13.12 5.28
CA SER A 16 -13.59 13.51 4.22
C SER A 16 -12.82 14.35 3.19
N ILE A 17 -12.74 13.85 1.98
CA ILE A 17 -11.94 14.42 0.88
C ILE A 17 -12.88 15.05 -0.15
N LYS A 18 -12.64 16.30 -0.53
CA LYS A 18 -13.41 16.96 -1.59
C LYS A 18 -13.19 16.24 -2.91
N ARG A 19 -14.26 16.02 -3.67
CA ARG A 19 -14.18 15.38 -5.00
C ARG A 19 -13.34 16.15 -6.01
N THR A 20 -13.12 17.44 -5.76
CA THR A 20 -12.26 18.31 -6.58
C THR A 20 -10.77 18.09 -6.31
N ALA A 21 -10.39 17.33 -5.29
CA ALA A 21 -9.00 17.00 -5.07
C ALA A 21 -8.45 16.13 -6.23
N SER A 22 -7.21 16.35 -6.56
CA SER A 22 -6.50 15.67 -7.64
C SER A 22 -5.08 15.33 -7.22
N VAL A 23 -4.46 14.44 -7.96
CA VAL A 23 -3.05 14.09 -7.81
C VAL A 23 -2.39 14.10 -9.18
N ASP A 24 -1.16 14.60 -9.24
CA ASP A 24 -0.33 14.57 -10.45
C ASP A 24 0.65 13.41 -10.33
N VAL A 25 0.44 12.40 -11.17
CA VAL A 25 1.26 11.19 -11.17
C VAL A 25 2.38 11.34 -12.19
N THR A 26 3.58 10.97 -11.79
CA THR A 26 4.76 11.02 -12.64
C THR A 26 5.33 9.64 -12.89
N TYR A 27 5.91 9.46 -14.07
CA TYR A 27 6.58 8.24 -14.50
C TYR A 27 8.00 8.55 -14.95
N ARG A 28 8.86 7.55 -14.90
CA ARG A 28 10.20 7.63 -15.51
C ARG A 28 10.13 7.11 -16.94
N GLY A 29 9.88 8.02 -17.89
CA GLY A 29 9.57 7.69 -19.28
C GLY A 29 8.08 7.38 -19.47
N GLU A 30 7.76 6.63 -20.51
CA GLU A 30 6.40 6.18 -20.76
C GLU A 30 5.91 5.24 -19.65
N PRO A 31 4.60 5.29 -19.28
CA PRO A 31 4.05 4.41 -18.26
C PRO A 31 4.22 2.93 -18.61
N GLU A 32 4.90 2.20 -17.74
CA GLU A 32 5.14 0.76 -17.92
C GLU A 32 4.39 -0.03 -16.83
N PHE A 33 3.58 -1.01 -17.26
CA PHE A 33 2.77 -1.84 -16.39
C PHE A 33 3.18 -3.31 -16.43
N LYS A 34 3.16 -3.95 -15.25
CA LYS A 34 3.33 -5.40 -15.11
C LYS A 34 2.19 -6.01 -14.32
N ARG A 35 1.86 -7.25 -14.67
CA ARG A 35 0.81 -8.01 -14.01
C ARG A 35 1.19 -8.38 -12.59
N ILE A 36 0.26 -8.19 -11.66
CA ILE A 36 0.34 -8.75 -10.31
C ILE A 36 -0.13 -10.19 -10.37
N LYS A 37 0.72 -11.13 -9.94
CA LYS A 37 0.39 -12.56 -9.92
C LYS A 37 -0.91 -12.82 -9.16
N GLU A 38 -1.69 -13.80 -9.61
CA GLU A 38 -2.94 -14.24 -9.02
C GLU A 38 -4.06 -13.19 -9.01
N THR A 39 -3.88 -12.09 -9.72
CA THR A 39 -4.89 -11.04 -9.87
C THR A 39 -5.13 -10.68 -11.33
N LYS A 40 -6.14 -9.86 -11.58
CA LYS A 40 -6.38 -9.21 -12.88
C LYS A 40 -5.82 -7.80 -12.94
N LEU A 41 -5.03 -7.41 -11.95
CA LEU A 41 -4.41 -6.11 -11.85
C LEU A 41 -3.05 -6.06 -12.55
N GLU A 42 -2.72 -4.89 -13.04
CA GLU A 42 -1.36 -4.51 -13.40
C GLU A 42 -0.93 -3.34 -12.53
N PHE A 43 0.35 -3.16 -12.32
CA PHE A 43 0.90 -2.06 -11.55
C PHE A 43 2.02 -1.36 -12.31
N ALA A 44 2.16 -0.06 -12.11
CA ALA A 44 3.22 0.71 -12.74
C ALA A 44 4.57 0.39 -12.11
N ILE A 45 5.54 0.00 -12.94
CA ILE A 45 6.88 -0.36 -12.47
C ILE A 45 7.85 0.82 -12.47
N ASN A 46 7.49 1.92 -13.08
CA ASN A 46 8.36 3.09 -13.28
C ASN A 46 7.76 4.40 -12.72
N SER A 47 6.86 4.28 -11.74
CA SER A 47 6.32 5.40 -10.99
C SER A 47 6.73 5.31 -9.51
N SER A 48 6.87 6.45 -8.85
CA SER A 48 7.00 6.53 -7.39
C SER A 48 5.65 6.52 -6.67
N TYR A 49 4.57 6.56 -7.43
CA TYR A 49 3.21 6.45 -6.91
C TYR A 49 2.72 5.01 -6.93
N ASP A 50 1.78 4.68 -6.05
CA ASP A 50 1.12 3.39 -6.01
C ASP A 50 0.03 3.34 -7.09
N VAL A 51 0.43 3.00 -8.32
CA VAL A 51 -0.43 3.03 -9.51
C VAL A 51 -0.83 1.62 -9.90
N LEU A 52 -2.12 1.40 -10.01
CA LEU A 52 -2.74 0.15 -10.45
C LEU A 52 -3.56 0.37 -11.71
N LYS A 53 -3.55 -0.61 -12.60
CA LYS A 53 -4.43 -0.66 -13.77
C LYS A 53 -5.37 -1.85 -13.64
N TYR A 54 -6.64 -1.59 -13.85
CA TYR A 54 -7.67 -2.61 -13.91
C TYR A 54 -8.67 -2.31 -15.02
N LYS A 55 -8.75 -3.20 -16.00
CA LYS A 55 -9.51 -2.98 -17.25
C LYS A 55 -9.03 -1.70 -17.94
N SER A 56 -9.94 -0.75 -18.18
CA SER A 56 -9.65 0.52 -18.85
C SER A 56 -9.29 1.66 -17.89
N ASN A 57 -9.31 1.42 -16.59
CA ASN A 57 -9.11 2.47 -15.60
C ASN A 57 -7.75 2.34 -14.90
N ILE A 58 -7.23 3.50 -14.53
CA ILE A 58 -6.02 3.63 -13.71
C ILE A 58 -6.44 4.12 -12.34
N TYR A 59 -5.94 3.47 -11.31
CA TYR A 59 -6.18 3.80 -9.91
C TYR A 59 -4.87 4.18 -9.25
N VAL A 60 -4.88 5.21 -8.43
CA VAL A 60 -3.72 5.63 -7.64
C VAL A 60 -4.13 5.73 -6.19
N CYS A 61 -3.36 5.11 -5.31
CA CYS A 61 -3.48 5.31 -3.88
C CYS A 61 -2.39 6.29 -3.42
N TYR A 62 -2.80 7.43 -2.92
CA TYR A 62 -1.88 8.46 -2.46
C TYR A 62 -2.37 9.09 -1.16
N GLU A 63 -1.51 9.07 -0.15
CA GLU A 63 -1.81 9.60 1.19
C GLU A 63 -3.15 9.08 1.79
N GLY A 64 -3.42 7.79 1.59
CA GLY A 64 -4.66 7.16 2.08
C GLY A 64 -5.93 7.53 1.30
N VAL A 65 -5.79 8.07 0.10
CA VAL A 65 -6.88 8.45 -0.78
C VAL A 65 -6.76 7.70 -2.11
N TRP A 66 -7.89 7.20 -2.61
CA TRP A 66 -7.96 6.61 -3.93
C TRP A 66 -8.35 7.64 -4.98
N PHE A 67 -7.60 7.62 -6.07
CA PHE A 67 -7.87 8.42 -7.27
C PHE A 67 -8.07 7.52 -8.47
N ILE A 68 -8.82 7.99 -9.46
CA ILE A 68 -9.12 7.26 -10.71
C ILE A 68 -8.92 8.16 -11.93
N ALA A 69 -8.41 7.56 -13.00
CA ALA A 69 -8.33 8.17 -14.33
C ALA A 69 -8.57 7.12 -15.42
N GLU A 70 -8.86 7.58 -16.63
CA GLU A 70 -8.96 6.73 -17.83
C GLU A 70 -7.60 6.57 -18.54
N SER A 71 -6.65 7.46 -18.25
CA SER A 71 -5.29 7.43 -18.79
C SER A 71 -4.27 7.40 -17.65
N ALA A 72 -3.11 6.84 -17.91
CA ALA A 72 -2.00 6.79 -16.95
C ALA A 72 -1.46 8.16 -16.60
N GLU A 73 -1.56 9.12 -17.50
CA GLU A 73 -1.18 10.51 -17.28
C GLU A 73 -2.28 11.36 -16.62
N GLY A 74 -3.44 10.77 -16.39
CA GLY A 74 -4.58 11.48 -15.80
C GLY A 74 -5.51 12.11 -16.86
N PRO A 75 -6.32 13.13 -16.47
CA PRO A 75 -6.37 13.73 -15.13
C PRO A 75 -6.97 12.77 -14.09
N PHE A 76 -6.37 12.73 -12.92
CA PHE A 76 -6.85 11.94 -11.79
C PHE A 76 -7.84 12.73 -10.95
N ARG A 77 -8.92 12.07 -10.54
CA ARG A 77 -9.95 12.60 -9.64
C ARG A 77 -10.15 11.63 -8.49
N VAL A 78 -10.69 12.10 -7.39
CA VAL A 78 -11.00 11.23 -6.24
C VAL A 78 -11.96 10.12 -6.68
N ALA A 79 -11.59 8.88 -6.42
CA ALA A 79 -12.44 7.72 -6.65
C ALA A 79 -13.47 7.59 -5.51
N HIS A 80 -14.72 7.30 -5.87
CA HIS A 80 -15.78 7.01 -4.90
C HIS A 80 -16.06 5.50 -4.80
N VAL A 81 -15.44 4.72 -5.67
CA VAL A 81 -15.48 3.25 -5.65
C VAL A 81 -14.21 2.71 -6.26
N ILE A 82 -13.71 1.62 -5.73
CA ILE A 82 -12.56 0.88 -6.26
C ILE A 82 -12.95 -0.59 -6.50
N PRO A 83 -12.31 -1.26 -7.46
CA PRO A 83 -12.61 -2.65 -7.75
C PRO A 83 -12.18 -3.57 -6.60
N ALA A 84 -13.02 -4.54 -6.26
CA ALA A 84 -12.72 -5.55 -5.25
C ALA A 84 -11.45 -6.37 -5.57
N GLU A 85 -11.03 -6.38 -6.82
CA GLU A 85 -9.80 -7.02 -7.26
C GLU A 85 -8.55 -6.46 -6.55
N ILE A 86 -8.56 -5.18 -6.15
CA ILE A 86 -7.46 -4.55 -5.41
C ILE A 86 -7.18 -5.28 -4.09
N TYR A 87 -8.23 -5.76 -3.41
CA TYR A 87 -8.09 -6.48 -2.15
C TYR A 87 -7.52 -7.90 -2.29
N LYS A 88 -7.29 -8.36 -3.52
CA LYS A 88 -6.63 -9.65 -3.81
C LYS A 88 -5.12 -9.54 -3.98
N ILE A 89 -4.54 -8.35 -3.89
CA ILE A 89 -3.09 -8.17 -3.94
C ILE A 89 -2.45 -9.01 -2.84
N PRO A 90 -1.51 -9.92 -3.17
CA PRO A 90 -0.93 -10.81 -2.18
C PRO A 90 -0.01 -10.07 -1.20
N PRO A 91 0.11 -10.54 0.04
CA PRO A 91 0.97 -9.93 1.05
C PRO A 91 2.44 -9.77 0.66
N SER A 92 2.91 -10.60 -0.26
CA SER A 92 4.29 -10.53 -0.78
C SER A 92 4.50 -9.42 -1.82
N HIS A 93 3.43 -8.76 -2.28
CA HIS A 93 3.54 -7.71 -3.29
C HIS A 93 3.87 -6.36 -2.68
N PRO A 94 4.74 -5.55 -3.31
CA PRO A 94 5.08 -4.20 -2.84
C PRO A 94 3.89 -3.29 -2.58
N LEU A 95 2.81 -3.43 -3.34
CA LEU A 95 1.60 -2.63 -3.18
C LEU A 95 0.55 -3.24 -2.24
N TYR A 96 0.90 -4.26 -1.48
CA TYR A 96 -0.05 -4.88 -0.55
C TYR A 96 -0.66 -3.88 0.44
N HIS A 97 0.11 -2.88 0.88
CA HIS A 97 -0.35 -1.86 1.83
C HIS A 97 -1.56 -1.07 1.36
N VAL A 98 -1.76 -0.89 0.06
CA VAL A 98 -2.93 -0.16 -0.47
C VAL A 98 -4.26 -0.90 -0.23
N THR A 99 -4.21 -2.20 0.05
CA THR A 99 -5.38 -3.01 0.40
C THR A 99 -6.02 -2.59 1.72
N PHE A 100 -5.30 -1.83 2.53
CA PHE A 100 -5.77 -1.30 3.81
C PHE A 100 -6.37 0.10 3.71
N VAL A 101 -6.55 0.61 2.50
CA VAL A 101 -7.23 1.89 2.23
C VAL A 101 -8.63 1.61 1.71
N THR A 102 -9.64 2.13 2.41
CA THR A 102 -11.04 1.84 2.14
C THR A 102 -11.83 3.12 1.91
N ILE A 103 -12.76 3.08 0.97
CA ILE A 103 -13.78 4.11 0.78
C ILE A 103 -15.00 3.70 1.60
N TYR A 104 -15.41 4.53 2.55
CA TYR A 104 -16.51 4.23 3.48
C TYR A 104 -17.84 4.82 3.02
N ASP A 105 -17.81 6.01 2.44
CA ASP A 105 -18.99 6.73 2.01
C ASP A 105 -18.65 7.76 0.93
N ALA A 106 -19.63 8.18 0.15
CA ALA A 106 -19.48 9.22 -0.85
C ALA A 106 -20.80 9.96 -1.07
N ASP A 107 -20.75 11.28 -1.01
CA ASP A 107 -21.84 12.17 -1.35
C ASP A 107 -21.53 13.01 -2.60
N GLU A 108 -22.30 14.06 -2.88
CA GLU A 108 -22.11 14.91 -4.06
C GLU A 108 -20.79 15.67 -4.04
N ASP A 109 -20.31 16.08 -2.86
CA ASP A 109 -19.18 16.99 -2.68
C ASP A 109 -17.93 16.27 -2.18
N THR A 110 -18.10 15.20 -1.40
CA THR A 110 -17.01 14.56 -0.67
C THR A 110 -16.99 13.04 -0.80
N VAL A 111 -15.85 12.47 -0.51
CA VAL A 111 -15.63 11.02 -0.33
C VAL A 111 -14.99 10.80 1.03
N THR A 112 -15.63 10.00 1.86
CA THR A 112 -15.06 9.57 3.13
C THR A 112 -14.19 8.35 2.90
N THR A 113 -12.91 8.52 3.11
CA THR A 113 -11.89 7.49 2.97
C THR A 113 -11.17 7.27 4.29
N GLY A 114 -10.50 6.14 4.40
CA GLY A 114 -9.68 5.87 5.56
C GLY A 114 -8.75 4.69 5.34
N TYR A 115 -7.79 4.58 6.24
CA TYR A 115 -6.83 3.49 6.24
C TYR A 115 -6.63 2.95 7.65
N THR A 116 -6.27 1.68 7.73
CA THR A 116 -5.83 1.04 8.95
C THR A 116 -4.30 0.97 9.00
N ALA A 117 -3.75 0.49 10.11
CA ALA A 117 -2.30 0.43 10.33
C ALA A 117 -1.53 -0.32 9.23
N GLY A 118 -2.19 -1.23 8.52
CA GLY A 118 -1.60 -1.97 7.40
C GLY A 118 -1.12 -1.07 6.25
N TYR A 119 -1.71 0.10 6.06
CA TYR A 119 -1.24 1.07 5.09
C TYR A 119 0.18 1.56 5.39
N HIS A 120 0.54 1.60 6.65
CA HIS A 120 1.90 1.88 7.13
C HIS A 120 2.68 0.59 7.44
N HIS A 121 2.27 -0.53 6.82
CA HIS A 121 2.90 -1.84 6.96
C HIS A 121 2.80 -2.47 8.36
N HIS A 122 1.77 -2.10 9.12
CA HIS A 122 1.41 -2.70 10.39
C HIS A 122 0.07 -3.42 10.22
N TYR A 123 0.05 -4.71 10.05
CA TYR A 123 -1.16 -5.48 9.78
C TYR A 123 -1.17 -6.83 10.47
N VAL A 124 -2.36 -7.43 10.52
CA VAL A 124 -2.54 -8.78 11.03
C VAL A 124 -2.57 -9.75 9.84
N HIS A 125 -1.73 -10.75 9.87
CA HIS A 125 -1.67 -11.81 8.88
C HIS A 125 -1.62 -13.16 9.59
N HIS A 126 -2.63 -14.02 9.37
CA HIS A 126 -2.78 -15.32 10.04
C HIS A 126 -2.59 -15.22 11.57
N ASP A 127 -3.36 -14.34 12.22
CA ASP A 127 -3.30 -14.07 13.67
C ASP A 127 -1.95 -13.55 14.20
N VAL A 128 -1.05 -13.17 13.31
CA VAL A 128 0.23 -12.55 13.64
C VAL A 128 0.17 -11.07 13.34
N VAL A 129 0.50 -10.22 14.31
CA VAL A 129 0.68 -8.79 14.06
C VAL A 129 2.05 -8.58 13.45
N VAL A 130 2.06 -8.11 12.22
CA VAL A 130 3.29 -7.76 11.49
C VAL A 130 3.48 -6.24 11.61
N TRP A 131 4.61 -5.85 12.16
CA TRP A 131 4.98 -4.45 12.33
C TRP A 131 6.24 -4.15 11.54
N GLY A 132 6.20 -3.05 10.81
CA GLY A 132 7.31 -2.65 9.99
C GLY A 132 7.23 -3.21 8.57
N THR A 133 8.16 -2.84 7.76
CA THR A 133 8.06 -3.01 6.31
C THR A 133 9.11 -3.93 5.72
N GLY A 134 10.00 -4.45 6.54
CA GLY A 134 11.22 -5.10 6.14
C GLY A 134 11.10 -6.14 5.04
N TRP A 135 10.12 -6.98 5.06
CA TRP A 135 10.00 -8.07 4.10
C TRP A 135 9.43 -7.69 2.74
N TYR A 136 8.99 -6.43 2.54
CA TYR A 136 8.60 -5.92 1.23
C TYR A 136 9.79 -5.47 0.40
N TYR A 137 10.87 -5.09 1.03
CA TYR A 137 12.03 -4.52 0.34
C TYR A 137 12.76 -5.49 -0.58
N PRO A 138 12.98 -6.76 -0.23
CA PRO A 138 13.60 -7.69 -1.15
C PRO A 138 12.92 -7.76 -2.53
N PRO A 139 11.57 -7.82 -2.64
CA PRO A 139 10.92 -7.72 -3.93
C PRO A 139 11.15 -6.39 -4.65
N TYR A 140 11.21 -5.28 -3.94
CA TYR A 140 11.52 -3.99 -4.52
C TYR A 140 12.89 -3.98 -5.15
N TYR A 141 13.90 -4.41 -4.43
CA TYR A 141 15.24 -4.49 -4.95
C TYR A 141 15.36 -5.37 -6.15
N TYR A 142 14.79 -6.54 -6.06
CA TYR A 142 14.90 -7.53 -7.09
C TYR A 142 14.22 -7.13 -8.39
N TYR A 143 13.06 -6.46 -8.29
CA TYR A 143 12.31 -6.09 -9.47
C TYR A 143 12.74 -4.77 -10.10
N TYR A 144 13.24 -3.87 -9.29
CA TYR A 144 13.40 -2.48 -9.72
C TYR A 144 14.83 -2.02 -9.72
N GLY A 145 15.76 -2.83 -9.23
CA GLY A 145 17.21 -2.60 -9.23
C GLY A 145 17.61 -1.30 -8.56
N TYR A 146 17.02 -0.25 -8.87
CA TYR A 146 17.33 1.08 -8.39
C TYR A 146 16.06 1.90 -8.24
N TYR A 147 15.73 2.39 -7.17
CA TYR A 147 14.46 2.84 -7.00
C TYR A 147 14.02 4.02 -6.35
N PRO A 148 13.14 4.70 -6.98
CA PRO A 148 12.34 5.76 -6.40
C PRO A 148 11.43 5.34 -5.26
N TYR A 149 11.08 4.08 -5.16
CA TYR A 149 10.39 3.56 -3.98
C TYR A 149 11.14 3.75 -2.68
N TYR A 150 12.43 3.88 -2.76
CA TYR A 150 13.25 4.35 -1.72
C TYR A 150 12.84 5.64 -1.12
N TYR A 151 12.31 6.55 -1.88
CA TYR A 151 11.83 7.84 -1.40
C TYR A 151 10.57 7.72 -0.55
N TYR A 152 9.76 6.70 -0.79
CA TYR A 152 8.60 6.43 0.04
C TYR A 152 8.98 5.76 1.36
N TYR A 153 9.95 4.87 1.33
CA TYR A 153 10.40 4.11 2.47
C TYR A 153 11.92 4.05 2.51
N PRO A 154 12.60 5.21 2.47
CA PRO A 154 14.04 5.25 2.24
C PRO A 154 14.84 4.53 3.33
N TYR A 155 14.25 4.42 4.49
CA TYR A 155 14.88 3.82 5.66
C TYR A 155 13.80 3.16 6.49
N SER A 156 13.43 1.96 6.16
CA SER A 156 12.68 1.21 7.14
C SER A 156 13.64 0.72 8.20
N TYR A 157 13.73 1.46 9.23
CA TYR A 157 14.22 0.92 10.46
C TYR A 157 13.15 -0.02 10.99
N GLY A 158 13.21 -1.26 10.53
CA GLY A 158 12.27 -2.23 11.02
C GLY A 158 12.77 -2.80 12.32
N ILE A 159 12.21 -2.36 13.41
CA ILE A 159 11.99 -3.33 14.46
C ILE A 159 10.74 -4.06 14.00
N ALA A 160 10.91 -5.14 13.30
CA ALA A 160 9.82 -6.04 13.04
C ALA A 160 9.52 -6.74 14.36
N ALA A 161 8.38 -6.43 14.94
CA ALA A 161 7.85 -7.19 16.03
C ALA A 161 6.73 -8.06 15.48
N THR A 162 6.91 -9.35 15.51
CA THR A 162 5.86 -10.30 15.20
C THR A 162 5.32 -10.86 16.51
N TYR A 163 4.04 -10.72 16.71
CA TYR A 163 3.35 -11.37 17.79
C TYR A 163 2.45 -12.46 17.23
N ASP A 164 2.76 -13.70 17.56
CA ASP A 164 1.89 -14.82 17.25
C ASP A 164 0.83 -14.95 18.34
N SER A 165 -0.42 -14.63 18.00
CA SER A 165 -1.53 -14.68 18.94
C SER A 165 -1.95 -16.11 19.30
N VAL A 166 -1.60 -17.11 18.49
CA VAL A 166 -1.91 -18.51 18.71
C VAL A 166 -0.96 -19.12 19.73
N THR A 167 0.33 -18.84 19.57
CA THR A 167 1.37 -19.37 20.48
C THR A 167 1.68 -18.43 21.65
N GLY A 168 1.18 -17.20 21.62
CA GLY A 168 1.50 -16.18 22.60
C GLY A 168 2.95 -15.71 22.53
N THR A 169 3.65 -16.03 21.46
CA THR A 169 5.08 -15.76 21.31
C THR A 169 5.32 -14.40 20.65
N TYR A 170 6.21 -13.65 21.26
CA TYR A 170 6.63 -12.36 20.74
C TYR A 170 8.03 -12.49 20.14
N HIS A 171 8.13 -12.30 18.83
CA HIS A 171 9.41 -12.23 18.13
C HIS A 171 9.74 -10.78 17.80
N ARG A 172 10.87 -10.33 18.30
CA ARG A 172 11.39 -9.01 17.97
C ARG A 172 12.62 -9.19 17.10
N ARG A 173 12.53 -8.69 15.88
CA ARG A 173 13.61 -8.68 14.92
C ARG A 173 13.93 -7.23 14.55
N ALA A 174 15.17 -6.82 14.73
CA ALA A 174 15.63 -5.53 14.23
C ALA A 174 16.25 -5.77 12.86
N GLU A 175 15.68 -5.17 11.84
CA GLU A 175 16.21 -5.23 10.48
C GLU A 175 16.31 -3.81 9.94
N ALA A 176 17.46 -3.48 9.37
CA ALA A 176 17.65 -2.25 8.65
C ALA A 176 17.66 -2.55 7.16
N TYR A 177 16.77 -1.95 6.41
CA TYR A 177 16.73 -2.06 4.96
C TYR A 177 17.09 -0.73 4.34
N GLY A 178 18.11 -0.73 3.54
CA GLY A 178 18.59 0.41 2.81
C GLY A 178 18.62 0.14 1.31
N PRO A 179 19.06 1.12 0.48
CA PRO A 179 19.09 1.00 -0.99
C PRO A 179 19.91 -0.17 -1.54
N TYR A 180 20.70 -0.80 -0.74
CA TYR A 180 21.62 -1.86 -1.17
C TYR A 180 21.38 -3.21 -0.49
N GLY A 181 20.26 -3.38 0.14
CA GLY A 181 19.91 -4.58 0.88
C GLY A 181 19.66 -4.35 2.37
N GLY A 182 19.25 -5.38 3.05
CA GLY A 182 19.00 -5.37 4.48
C GLY A 182 20.06 -6.15 5.25
N PHE A 183 20.21 -5.82 6.51
CA PHE A 183 20.92 -6.67 7.48
C PHE A 183 20.06 -6.83 8.73
N GLY A 184 20.05 -8.01 9.23
CA GLY A 184 19.41 -8.36 10.48
C GLY A 184 20.38 -9.03 11.42
#